data_e4c709e4c9b077dd15de470afc1340d3
#
_entry.id   e4c709e4c9b077dd15de470afc1340d3
#
_cell.length_a   1.000
_cell.length_b   1.000
_cell.length_c   1.000
_cell.angle_alpha   90.00
_cell.angle_beta   90.00
_cell.angle_gamma   90.00
#
_symmetry.space_group_name_H-M   'P 1'
#
loop_
_entity.id
_entity.type
_entity.pdbx_description
1 polymer ?
#
loop_
_entity_poly.entity_id
_entity_poly.type
_entity_poly.pdbx_seq_one_letter_code
_entity_poly.pdbx_strand_id
1 'polypeptide(L)'
;MKIVDTHCHTGIHKYEPVESLLYHMDTCDVNQAVLIQHAGETDNAYHVQCMERFPGRFAAAMIVAPEDDGRQIRCWAERGVVGIRLPANSRAQCADPLAQWRTAAELNLIVSAPCTPSALLGEAFTEVINLFPDLHICIEHLGGVGLEPQAPYEAFRAVLALAERENLSIKLPGFGEFCPLPYPFSDVAPLADMAIEAFRPNRVMWGSDYPPVSSREGYAHSLEFPMQYFSKLSEEDRAWIFGRSAQTVWQLT
;
A
#
# COMPACT_ATOMS: atom_id res chain seq x y z
N MET A 1 19.00 -2.60 8.65
CA MET A 1 17.58 -3.02 8.76
C MET A 1 17.17 -3.67 7.46
N LYS A 2 16.19 -4.57 7.47
CA LYS A 2 15.55 -5.01 6.21
C LYS A 2 14.63 -3.91 5.70
N ILE A 3 14.71 -3.61 4.40
CA ILE A 3 13.85 -2.61 3.75
C ILE A 3 12.81 -3.35 2.91
N VAL A 4 11.55 -2.93 3.01
CA VAL A 4 10.42 -3.53 2.29
C VAL A 4 9.67 -2.43 1.52
N ASP A 5 9.56 -2.61 0.21
CA ASP A 5 8.71 -1.78 -0.65
C ASP A 5 7.28 -2.31 -0.63
N THR A 6 6.36 -1.60 0.01
CA THR A 6 4.97 -2.10 0.19
C THR A 6 4.03 -1.76 -0.95
N HIS A 7 4.52 -1.08 -1.99
CA HIS A 7 3.67 -0.72 -3.12
C HIS A 7 4.47 -0.61 -4.40
N CYS A 8 4.49 -1.69 -5.16
CA CYS A 8 5.04 -1.71 -6.50
C CYS A 8 4.19 -2.58 -7.41
N HIS A 9 4.30 -2.30 -8.70
CA HIS A 9 3.59 -3.02 -9.75
C HIS A 9 4.59 -3.66 -10.70
N THR A 10 4.20 -4.79 -11.25
CA THR A 10 4.94 -5.48 -12.31
C THR A 10 3.94 -6.21 -13.20
N GLY A 11 4.29 -6.48 -14.43
CA GLY A 11 3.38 -7.15 -15.36
C GLY A 11 4.05 -7.48 -16.68
N ILE A 12 3.29 -8.09 -17.58
CA ILE A 12 3.73 -8.45 -18.93
C ILE A 12 3.01 -7.66 -20.02
N HIS A 13 1.98 -6.90 -19.66
CA HIS A 13 1.16 -6.15 -20.63
C HIS A 13 1.15 -4.64 -20.37
N LYS A 14 1.11 -4.21 -19.13
CA LYS A 14 0.99 -2.80 -18.77
C LYS A 14 2.26 -2.22 -18.16
N TYR A 15 2.91 -2.97 -17.30
CA TYR A 15 4.12 -2.56 -16.59
C TYR A 15 5.31 -3.40 -17.04
N GLU A 16 6.48 -3.04 -16.55
CA GLU A 16 7.72 -3.78 -16.80
C GLU A 16 7.71 -5.14 -16.08
N PRO A 17 8.46 -6.12 -16.60
CA PRO A 17 8.62 -7.41 -15.95
C PRO A 17 9.34 -7.27 -14.60
N VAL A 18 9.19 -8.28 -13.76
CA VAL A 18 9.71 -8.28 -12.38
C VAL A 18 11.22 -8.09 -12.29
N GLU A 19 11.96 -8.45 -13.33
CA GLU A 19 13.40 -8.27 -13.42
C GLU A 19 13.82 -6.79 -13.37
N SER A 20 13.01 -5.89 -13.93
CA SER A 20 13.24 -4.44 -13.82
C SER A 20 13.07 -3.95 -12.37
N LEU A 21 12.03 -4.42 -11.69
CA LEU A 21 11.82 -4.12 -10.26
C LEU A 21 12.98 -4.68 -9.42
N LEU A 22 13.39 -5.93 -9.66
CA LEU A 22 14.51 -6.56 -8.95
C LEU A 22 15.80 -5.77 -9.12
N TYR A 23 16.09 -5.27 -10.33
CA TYR A 23 17.26 -4.42 -10.57
C TYR A 23 17.23 -3.17 -9.69
N HIS A 24 16.10 -2.49 -9.59
CA HIS A 24 15.95 -1.33 -8.72
C HIS A 24 16.06 -1.69 -7.23
N MET A 25 15.40 -2.75 -6.80
CA MET A 25 15.49 -3.25 -5.43
C MET A 25 16.92 -3.59 -5.03
N ASP A 26 17.65 -4.33 -5.88
CA ASP A 26 19.03 -4.76 -5.60
C ASP A 26 19.99 -3.57 -5.60
N THR A 27 19.79 -2.57 -6.48
CA THR A 27 20.58 -1.34 -6.53
C THR A 27 20.38 -0.46 -5.28
N CYS A 28 19.20 -0.50 -4.67
CA CYS A 28 18.82 0.33 -3.52
C CYS A 28 18.80 -0.45 -2.19
N ASP A 29 19.35 -1.68 -2.14
CA ASP A 29 19.34 -2.54 -0.95
C ASP A 29 17.93 -2.83 -0.39
N VAL A 30 16.91 -2.85 -1.25
CA VAL A 30 15.53 -3.23 -0.88
C VAL A 30 15.43 -4.75 -0.87
N ASN A 31 15.11 -5.30 0.29
CA ASN A 31 15.17 -6.74 0.50
C ASN A 31 13.94 -7.47 -0.03
N GLN A 32 12.76 -6.90 0.17
CA GLN A 32 11.46 -7.50 -0.12
C GLN A 32 10.50 -6.48 -0.69
N ALA A 33 9.46 -6.94 -1.39
CA ALA A 33 8.43 -6.05 -1.89
C ALA A 33 7.04 -6.71 -1.92
N VAL A 34 6.00 -5.87 -1.91
CA VAL A 34 4.61 -6.28 -2.08
C VAL A 34 4.16 -5.90 -3.49
N LEU A 35 3.90 -6.90 -4.31
CA LEU A 35 3.37 -6.74 -5.66
C LEU A 35 1.87 -6.44 -5.57
N ILE A 36 1.49 -5.22 -5.89
CA ILE A 36 0.09 -4.78 -5.90
C ILE A 36 -0.45 -4.91 -7.32
N GLN A 37 -1.54 -5.66 -7.51
CA GLN A 37 -2.16 -5.75 -8.81
C GLN A 37 -2.68 -4.38 -9.26
N HIS A 38 -2.56 -4.09 -10.55
CA HIS A 38 -2.99 -2.80 -11.09
C HIS A 38 -4.46 -2.82 -11.52
N ALA A 39 -5.12 -1.67 -11.43
CA ALA A 39 -6.51 -1.53 -11.83
C ALA A 39 -6.72 -1.94 -13.31
N GLY A 40 -7.75 -2.75 -13.53
CA GLY A 40 -8.11 -3.28 -14.83
C GLY A 40 -7.54 -4.68 -15.14
N GLU A 41 -6.71 -5.25 -14.24
CA GLU A 41 -6.19 -6.61 -14.38
C GLU A 41 -6.71 -7.50 -13.24
N THR A 42 -7.27 -8.64 -13.61
CA THR A 42 -7.83 -9.62 -12.66
C THR A 42 -7.13 -10.98 -12.72
N ASP A 43 -6.24 -11.18 -13.70
CA ASP A 43 -5.35 -12.34 -13.72
C ASP A 43 -4.12 -12.09 -12.85
N ASN A 44 -4.02 -12.79 -11.74
CA ASN A 44 -2.92 -12.67 -10.79
C ASN A 44 -1.82 -13.74 -10.98
N ALA A 45 -1.90 -14.53 -12.06
CA ALA A 45 -0.97 -15.63 -12.30
C ALA A 45 0.49 -15.16 -12.38
N TYR A 46 0.74 -13.99 -12.98
CA TYR A 46 2.10 -13.45 -13.08
C TYR A 46 2.69 -13.11 -11.72
N HIS A 47 1.92 -12.52 -10.79
CA HIS A 47 2.40 -12.25 -9.44
C HIS A 47 2.72 -13.54 -8.67
N VAL A 48 1.89 -14.58 -8.82
CA VAL A 48 2.16 -15.91 -8.25
C VAL A 48 3.46 -16.48 -8.82
N GLN A 49 3.66 -16.42 -10.14
CA GLN A 49 4.92 -16.84 -10.76
C GLN A 49 6.14 -16.06 -10.23
N CYS A 50 6.00 -14.76 -9.97
CA CYS A 50 7.07 -13.96 -9.38
C CYS A 50 7.42 -14.45 -7.97
N MET A 51 6.42 -14.74 -7.13
CA MET A 51 6.65 -15.29 -5.79
C MET A 51 7.33 -16.66 -5.83
N GLU A 52 6.91 -17.54 -6.75
CA GLU A 52 7.49 -18.88 -6.95
C GLU A 52 8.93 -18.82 -7.46
N ARG A 53 9.23 -17.91 -8.40
CA ARG A 53 10.58 -17.74 -8.99
C ARG A 53 11.58 -17.10 -8.04
N PHE A 54 11.12 -16.24 -7.13
CA PHE A 54 11.95 -15.46 -6.22
C PHE A 54 11.46 -15.63 -4.77
N PRO A 55 11.56 -16.83 -4.20
CA PRO A 55 11.02 -17.14 -2.88
C PRO A 55 11.62 -16.22 -1.80
N GLY A 56 10.73 -15.68 -0.96
CA GLY A 56 11.11 -14.76 0.11
C GLY A 56 11.35 -13.30 -0.33
N ARG A 57 11.29 -12.99 -1.64
CA ARG A 57 11.44 -11.61 -2.14
C ARG A 57 10.09 -10.89 -2.21
N PHE A 58 8.99 -11.58 -2.46
CA PHE A 58 7.71 -10.96 -2.75
C PHE A 58 6.55 -11.54 -1.93
N ALA A 59 5.63 -10.66 -1.56
CA ALA A 59 4.23 -10.96 -1.28
C ALA A 59 3.37 -10.32 -2.38
N ALA A 60 2.08 -10.68 -2.48
CA ALA A 60 1.21 -10.12 -3.48
C ALA A 60 -0.19 -9.78 -2.94
N ALA A 61 -0.77 -8.72 -3.50
CA ALA A 61 -2.17 -8.35 -3.34
C ALA A 61 -2.88 -8.45 -4.71
N MET A 62 -3.91 -9.30 -4.76
CA MET A 62 -4.70 -9.57 -5.95
C MET A 62 -5.74 -8.48 -6.23
N ILE A 63 -6.23 -8.44 -7.46
CA ILE A 63 -7.53 -7.88 -7.82
C ILE A 63 -8.35 -9.02 -8.43
N VAL A 64 -9.63 -9.05 -8.13
CA VAL A 64 -10.61 -9.98 -8.74
C VAL A 64 -11.69 -9.21 -9.48
N ALA A 65 -12.47 -9.92 -10.30
CA ALA A 65 -13.59 -9.30 -11.02
C ALA A 65 -14.61 -8.69 -10.05
N PRO A 66 -15.27 -7.58 -10.42
CA PRO A 66 -16.29 -6.96 -9.58
C PRO A 66 -17.44 -7.91 -9.21
N GLU A 67 -17.73 -8.90 -10.05
CA GLU A 67 -18.78 -9.90 -9.87
C GLU A 67 -18.38 -11.07 -8.96
N ASP A 68 -17.08 -11.13 -8.55
CA ASP A 68 -16.61 -12.23 -7.72
C ASP A 68 -17.30 -12.23 -6.35
N ASP A 69 -17.85 -13.39 -6.01
CA ASP A 69 -18.53 -13.67 -4.74
C ASP A 69 -17.59 -14.26 -3.67
N GLY A 70 -16.27 -14.13 -3.88
CA GLY A 70 -15.22 -14.66 -3.02
C GLY A 70 -14.56 -15.94 -3.52
N ARG A 71 -15.06 -16.55 -4.59
CA ARG A 71 -14.47 -17.80 -5.13
C ARG A 71 -13.09 -17.60 -5.72
N GLN A 72 -12.88 -16.57 -6.53
CA GLN A 72 -11.57 -16.28 -7.10
C GLN A 72 -10.58 -15.85 -6.01
N ILE A 73 -11.06 -15.09 -5.01
CA ILE A 73 -10.21 -14.70 -3.86
C ILE A 73 -9.66 -15.94 -3.17
N ARG A 74 -10.50 -16.95 -2.90
CA ARG A 74 -10.06 -18.22 -2.27
C ARG A 74 -9.04 -18.96 -3.14
N CYS A 75 -9.30 -19.06 -4.43
CA CYS A 75 -8.36 -19.71 -5.36
C CYS A 75 -6.97 -19.04 -5.37
N TRP A 76 -6.90 -17.72 -5.35
CA TRP A 76 -5.61 -17.01 -5.31
C TRP A 76 -4.94 -17.09 -3.95
N ALA A 77 -5.71 -17.07 -2.85
CA ALA A 77 -5.18 -17.25 -1.50
C ALA A 77 -4.56 -18.65 -1.32
N GLU A 78 -5.19 -19.70 -1.87
CA GLU A 78 -4.63 -21.08 -1.89
C GLU A 78 -3.29 -21.16 -2.64
N ARG A 79 -3.02 -20.22 -3.54
CA ARG A 79 -1.74 -20.10 -4.27
C ARG A 79 -0.73 -19.18 -3.59
N GLY A 80 -0.99 -18.78 -2.34
CA GLY A 80 -0.07 -18.00 -1.51
C GLY A 80 -0.21 -16.48 -1.65
N VAL A 81 -1.22 -15.96 -2.34
CA VAL A 81 -1.51 -14.52 -2.36
C VAL A 81 -2.09 -14.12 -0.99
N VAL A 82 -1.47 -13.17 -0.32
CA VAL A 82 -1.78 -12.80 1.08
C VAL A 82 -2.63 -11.53 1.21
N GLY A 83 -2.91 -10.86 0.10
CA GLY A 83 -3.67 -9.62 0.13
C GLY A 83 -4.59 -9.44 -1.06
N ILE A 84 -5.49 -8.48 -0.94
CA ILE A 84 -6.41 -8.05 -1.99
C ILE A 84 -6.42 -6.53 -2.08
N ARG A 85 -6.46 -5.98 -3.29
CA ARG A 85 -6.61 -4.56 -3.54
C ARG A 85 -8.08 -4.22 -3.74
N LEU A 86 -8.71 -3.58 -2.76
CA LEU A 86 -10.12 -3.16 -2.79
C LEU A 86 -10.22 -1.64 -2.55
N PRO A 87 -10.83 -0.87 -3.46
CA PRO A 87 -11.15 0.52 -3.19
C PRO A 87 -11.99 0.67 -1.91
N ALA A 88 -11.74 1.73 -1.13
CA ALA A 88 -12.40 1.95 0.17
C ALA A 88 -13.94 1.90 0.09
N ASN A 89 -14.51 2.30 -1.02
CA ASN A 89 -15.96 2.27 -1.28
C ASN A 89 -16.40 1.07 -2.14
N SER A 90 -15.56 0.05 -2.31
CA SER A 90 -15.86 -1.11 -3.17
C SER A 90 -17.10 -1.87 -2.70
N ARG A 91 -17.89 -2.30 -3.70
CA ARG A 91 -19.03 -3.20 -3.54
C ARG A 91 -18.99 -4.24 -4.66
N ALA A 92 -19.08 -5.51 -4.29
CA ALA A 92 -19.16 -6.59 -5.27
C ALA A 92 -20.49 -6.52 -6.04
N GLN A 93 -20.43 -6.81 -7.34
CA GLN A 93 -21.60 -6.85 -8.23
C GLN A 93 -22.24 -8.24 -8.21
N CYS A 94 -22.50 -8.76 -7.03
CA CYS A 94 -23.13 -10.06 -6.78
C CYS A 94 -24.22 -9.93 -5.70
N ALA A 95 -24.81 -11.05 -5.28
CA ALA A 95 -25.92 -11.06 -4.31
C ALA A 95 -25.54 -10.46 -2.94
N ASP A 96 -24.28 -10.60 -2.50
CA ASP A 96 -23.73 -9.93 -1.30
C ASP A 96 -22.74 -8.83 -1.74
N PRO A 97 -23.10 -7.55 -1.65
CA PRO A 97 -22.20 -6.45 -2.01
C PRO A 97 -20.90 -6.40 -1.19
N LEU A 98 -20.86 -7.06 -0.05
CA LEU A 98 -19.68 -7.13 0.83
C LEU A 98 -18.92 -8.46 0.70
N ALA A 99 -19.26 -9.33 -0.26
CA ALA A 99 -18.67 -10.66 -0.42
C ALA A 99 -17.13 -10.63 -0.43
N GLN A 100 -16.52 -9.68 -1.16
CA GLN A 100 -15.07 -9.58 -1.27
C GLN A 100 -14.44 -9.17 0.07
N TRP A 101 -15.02 -8.22 0.79
CA TRP A 101 -14.58 -7.80 2.13
C TRP A 101 -14.72 -8.93 3.15
N ARG A 102 -15.86 -9.62 3.12
CA ARG A 102 -16.14 -10.76 3.99
C ARG A 102 -15.15 -11.89 3.76
N THR A 103 -14.91 -12.24 2.50
CA THR A 103 -13.95 -13.30 2.15
C THR A 103 -12.52 -12.91 2.55
N ALA A 104 -12.14 -11.63 2.38
CA ALA A 104 -10.85 -11.14 2.86
C ALA A 104 -10.72 -11.29 4.38
N ALA A 105 -11.76 -10.95 5.14
CA ALA A 105 -11.79 -11.10 6.60
C ALA A 105 -11.72 -12.58 7.04
N GLU A 106 -12.50 -13.45 6.41
CA GLU A 106 -12.51 -14.90 6.69
C GLU A 106 -11.16 -15.58 6.47
N LEU A 107 -10.41 -15.11 5.45
CA LEU A 107 -9.09 -15.65 5.10
C LEU A 107 -7.92 -14.90 5.75
N ASN A 108 -8.20 -13.90 6.58
CA ASN A 108 -7.18 -13.00 7.17
C ASN A 108 -6.25 -12.38 6.09
N LEU A 109 -6.81 -12.02 4.94
CA LEU A 109 -6.07 -11.31 3.90
C LEU A 109 -5.88 -9.85 4.29
N ILE A 110 -4.79 -9.26 3.80
CA ILE A 110 -4.54 -7.83 3.97
C ILE A 110 -5.24 -7.06 2.83
N VAL A 111 -6.04 -6.08 3.17
CA VAL A 111 -6.62 -5.20 2.16
C VAL A 111 -5.70 -4.00 1.90
N SER A 112 -5.25 -3.84 0.65
CA SER A 112 -4.62 -2.62 0.17
C SER A 112 -5.72 -1.74 -0.43
N ALA A 113 -6.02 -0.61 0.19
CA ALA A 113 -7.18 0.20 -0.15
C ALA A 113 -6.80 1.46 -0.93
N PRO A 114 -6.86 1.46 -2.27
CA PRO A 114 -6.80 2.70 -3.03
C PRO A 114 -8.04 3.55 -2.72
N CYS A 115 -7.82 4.84 -2.53
CA CYS A 115 -8.85 5.69 -1.97
C CYS A 115 -8.69 7.16 -2.34
N THR A 116 -9.73 7.92 -2.02
CA THR A 116 -9.70 9.38 -1.86
C THR A 116 -10.14 9.71 -0.45
N PRO A 117 -9.83 10.89 0.10
CA PRO A 117 -10.33 11.31 1.40
C PRO A 117 -11.85 11.15 1.54
N SER A 118 -12.61 11.54 0.52
CA SER A 118 -14.08 11.40 0.52
C SER A 118 -14.57 9.95 0.57
N ALA A 119 -13.85 9.02 -0.08
CA ALA A 119 -14.19 7.59 -0.03
C ALA A 119 -13.91 6.99 1.35
N LEU A 120 -12.78 7.36 1.97
CA LEU A 120 -12.40 6.90 3.32
C LEU A 120 -13.36 7.41 4.42
N LEU A 121 -13.86 8.63 4.24
CA LEU A 121 -14.77 9.26 5.21
C LEU A 121 -16.25 8.99 4.91
N GLY A 122 -16.52 8.27 3.82
CA GLY A 122 -17.88 7.93 3.39
C GLY A 122 -18.50 6.78 4.19
N GLU A 123 -19.85 6.72 4.14
CA GLU A 123 -20.62 5.67 4.82
C GLU A 123 -20.19 4.25 4.40
N ALA A 124 -19.84 4.08 3.13
CA ALA A 124 -19.43 2.79 2.60
C ALA A 124 -18.19 2.22 3.31
N PHE A 125 -17.17 3.02 3.55
CA PHE A 125 -15.99 2.57 4.26
C PHE A 125 -16.24 2.43 5.76
N THR A 126 -17.03 3.36 6.33
CA THR A 126 -17.47 3.29 7.73
C THR A 126 -18.20 1.99 8.03
N GLU A 127 -19.08 1.54 7.14
CA GLU A 127 -19.75 0.25 7.25
C GLU A 127 -18.72 -0.92 7.29
N VAL A 128 -17.76 -0.92 6.36
CA VAL A 128 -16.74 -1.98 6.26
C VAL A 128 -15.92 -2.09 7.54
N ILE A 129 -15.35 -0.99 8.03
CA ILE A 129 -14.50 -1.02 9.23
C ILE A 129 -15.26 -1.33 10.53
N ASN A 130 -16.57 -1.13 10.55
CA ASN A 130 -17.42 -1.52 11.66
C ASN A 130 -17.83 -2.99 11.61
N LEU A 131 -18.10 -3.52 10.42
CA LEU A 131 -18.49 -4.93 10.25
C LEU A 131 -17.30 -5.89 10.33
N PHE A 132 -16.11 -5.43 9.96
CA PHE A 132 -14.88 -6.24 9.94
C PHE A 132 -13.77 -5.58 10.77
N PRO A 133 -13.93 -5.48 12.11
CA PRO A 133 -13.03 -4.73 12.97
C PRO A 133 -11.62 -5.34 13.08
N ASP A 134 -11.48 -6.63 12.77
CA ASP A 134 -10.21 -7.34 12.81
C ASP A 134 -9.51 -7.42 11.43
N LEU A 135 -10.21 -7.02 10.34
CA LEU A 135 -9.65 -7.02 9.00
C LEU A 135 -8.57 -5.94 8.88
N HIS A 136 -7.34 -6.35 8.59
CA HIS A 136 -6.25 -5.39 8.42
C HIS A 136 -6.37 -4.66 7.07
N ILE A 137 -6.45 -3.33 7.12
CA ILE A 137 -6.57 -2.49 5.93
C ILE A 137 -5.40 -1.51 5.87
N CYS A 138 -4.63 -1.57 4.77
CA CYS A 138 -3.57 -0.63 4.45
C CYS A 138 -4.12 0.48 3.54
N ILE A 139 -4.28 1.67 4.05
CA ILE A 139 -4.67 2.86 3.30
C ILE A 139 -3.52 3.23 2.35
N GLU A 140 -3.77 3.26 1.04
CA GLU A 140 -2.74 3.59 0.05
C GLU A 140 -2.46 5.11 0.02
N HIS A 141 -1.20 5.49 -0.27
CA HIS A 141 -0.77 6.82 -0.69
C HIS A 141 -1.29 7.98 0.19
N LEU A 142 -1.04 7.91 1.51
CA LEU A 142 -1.51 8.91 2.48
C LEU A 142 -3.03 9.20 2.36
N GLY A 143 -3.82 8.17 2.01
CA GLY A 143 -5.27 8.32 1.85
C GLY A 143 -5.69 9.00 0.54
N GLY A 144 -4.80 9.01 -0.47
CA GLY A 144 -5.08 9.62 -1.76
C GLY A 144 -5.16 11.16 -1.70
N VAL A 145 -4.48 11.76 -0.73
CA VAL A 145 -4.50 13.22 -0.54
C VAL A 145 -3.81 13.97 -1.67
N GLY A 146 -2.82 13.32 -2.33
CA GLY A 146 -2.09 13.93 -3.44
C GLY A 146 -1.42 15.25 -3.06
N LEU A 147 -1.39 16.20 -3.99
CA LEU A 147 -0.93 17.56 -3.75
C LEU A 147 -2.03 18.40 -3.09
N GLU A 148 -2.31 18.16 -1.81
CA GLU A 148 -3.19 19.03 -1.04
C GLU A 148 -2.50 20.38 -0.81
N PRO A 149 -3.00 21.47 -1.40
CA PRO A 149 -2.15 22.63 -1.70
C PRO A 149 -1.80 23.48 -0.49
N GLN A 150 -2.55 23.44 0.62
CA GLN A 150 -2.34 24.40 1.70
C GLN A 150 -2.78 23.90 3.07
N ALA A 151 -2.00 24.31 4.11
CA ALA A 151 -2.44 24.20 5.50
C ALA A 151 -3.81 24.87 5.69
N PRO A 152 -4.67 24.34 6.58
CA PRO A 152 -4.35 23.36 7.62
C PRO A 152 -4.55 21.89 7.25
N TYR A 153 -4.61 21.50 5.97
CA TYR A 153 -4.76 20.11 5.48
C TYR A 153 -6.00 19.42 6.04
N GLU A 154 -7.15 20.05 5.94
CA GLU A 154 -8.40 19.60 6.59
C GLU A 154 -8.84 18.21 6.15
N ALA A 155 -8.81 17.94 4.84
CA ALA A 155 -9.18 16.64 4.31
C ALA A 155 -8.26 15.53 4.84
N PHE A 156 -6.96 15.78 4.89
CA PHE A 156 -6.00 14.81 5.41
C PHE A 156 -6.14 14.63 6.93
N ARG A 157 -6.35 15.70 7.70
CA ARG A 157 -6.60 15.59 9.15
C ARG A 157 -7.81 14.72 9.46
N ALA A 158 -8.88 14.84 8.67
CA ALA A 158 -10.04 13.98 8.82
C ALA A 158 -9.71 12.50 8.52
N VAL A 159 -8.89 12.21 7.50
CA VAL A 159 -8.39 10.85 7.24
C VAL A 159 -7.54 10.32 8.40
N LEU A 160 -6.70 11.17 9.00
CA LEU A 160 -5.84 10.77 10.12
C LEU A 160 -6.63 10.35 11.38
N ALA A 161 -7.87 10.80 11.55
CA ALA A 161 -8.73 10.33 12.63
C ALA A 161 -9.04 8.82 12.56
N LEU A 162 -8.92 8.21 11.37
CA LEU A 162 -9.04 6.75 11.20
C LEU A 162 -7.93 5.96 11.93
N ALA A 163 -6.85 6.62 12.33
CA ALA A 163 -5.77 5.99 13.12
C ALA A 163 -6.23 5.50 14.51
N GLU A 164 -7.41 5.92 15.00
CA GLU A 164 -8.03 5.36 16.20
C GLU A 164 -8.37 3.86 16.05
N ARG A 165 -8.48 3.36 14.80
CA ARG A 165 -8.68 1.96 14.49
C ARG A 165 -7.31 1.26 14.37
N GLU A 166 -7.01 0.35 15.30
CA GLU A 166 -5.69 -0.31 15.37
C GLU A 166 -5.42 -1.26 14.19
N ASN A 167 -6.46 -1.78 13.55
CA ASN A 167 -6.38 -2.61 12.35
C ASN A 167 -6.11 -1.83 11.06
N LEU A 168 -6.01 -0.50 11.13
CA LEU A 168 -5.67 0.33 9.99
C LEU A 168 -4.20 0.74 10.04
N SER A 169 -3.56 0.70 8.87
CA SER A 169 -2.22 1.24 8.61
C SER A 169 -2.24 2.13 7.37
N ILE A 170 -1.20 2.93 7.18
CA ILE A 170 -1.12 3.87 6.07
C ILE A 170 0.20 3.71 5.32
N LYS A 171 0.14 3.76 3.98
CA LYS A 171 1.32 3.73 3.11
C LYS A 171 1.82 5.14 2.84
N LEU A 172 3.12 5.32 3.06
CA LEU A 172 3.87 6.50 2.72
C LEU A 172 4.45 6.32 1.32
N PRO A 173 3.98 7.05 0.29
CA PRO A 173 4.53 6.98 -1.06
C PRO A 173 5.86 7.71 -1.17
N GLY A 174 6.49 7.65 -2.34
CA GLY A 174 7.55 8.59 -2.70
C GLY A 174 7.07 10.04 -2.58
N PHE A 175 7.92 10.93 -2.11
CA PHE A 175 7.54 12.32 -1.76
C PHE A 175 7.07 13.13 -2.97
N GLY A 176 7.47 12.78 -4.20
CA GLY A 176 6.99 13.42 -5.42
C GLY A 176 5.50 13.21 -5.72
N GLU A 177 4.80 12.39 -4.92
CA GLU A 177 3.36 12.27 -5.02
C GLU A 177 2.60 13.39 -4.30
N PHE A 178 3.20 13.95 -3.23
CA PHE A 178 2.58 15.00 -2.41
C PHE A 178 3.45 16.25 -2.22
N CYS A 179 4.63 16.29 -2.84
CA CYS A 179 5.50 17.46 -2.87
C CYS A 179 5.68 17.97 -4.30
N PRO A 180 5.74 19.30 -4.50
CA PRO A 180 5.99 19.87 -5.82
C PRO A 180 7.33 19.42 -6.41
N LEU A 181 7.32 18.99 -7.67
CA LEU A 181 8.54 18.70 -8.42
C LEU A 181 9.26 20.01 -8.85
N PRO A 182 10.56 20.00 -9.20
CA PRO A 182 11.40 18.80 -9.33
C PRO A 182 12.03 18.32 -8.02
N TYR A 183 12.59 17.11 -8.06
CA TYR A 183 13.54 16.65 -7.04
C TYR A 183 14.89 17.38 -7.14
N PRO A 184 15.57 17.72 -6.02
CA PRO A 184 15.13 17.60 -4.64
C PRO A 184 14.04 18.63 -4.31
N PHE A 185 13.03 18.22 -3.54
CA PHE A 185 11.84 19.04 -3.27
C PHE A 185 12.23 20.31 -2.49
N SER A 186 11.80 21.47 -3.00
CA SER A 186 12.07 22.78 -2.38
C SER A 186 11.10 23.12 -1.25
N ASP A 187 9.92 22.49 -1.27
CA ASP A 187 8.88 22.63 -0.26
C ASP A 187 8.32 21.25 0.09
N VAL A 188 8.42 20.87 1.36
CA VAL A 188 8.01 19.57 1.85
C VAL A 188 6.81 19.76 2.77
N ALA A 189 5.64 19.41 2.26
CA ALA A 189 4.43 19.40 3.08
C ALA A 189 4.57 18.40 4.25
N PRO A 190 4.08 18.74 5.45
CA PRO A 190 4.28 17.92 6.65
C PRO A 190 3.38 16.66 6.71
N LEU A 191 2.81 16.23 5.58
CA LEU A 191 1.84 15.15 5.52
C LEU A 191 2.41 13.83 6.04
N ALA A 192 3.67 13.55 5.74
CA ALA A 192 4.36 12.35 6.23
C ALA A 192 4.57 12.38 7.76
N ASP A 193 4.99 13.53 8.32
CA ASP A 193 5.12 13.69 9.77
C ASP A 193 3.75 13.54 10.47
N MET A 194 2.71 14.13 9.91
CA MET A 194 1.34 14.03 10.43
C MET A 194 0.83 12.58 10.42
N ALA A 195 1.13 11.82 9.36
CA ALA A 195 0.78 10.40 9.28
C ALA A 195 1.51 9.57 10.35
N ILE A 196 2.81 9.82 10.54
CA ILE A 196 3.62 9.12 11.57
C ILE A 196 3.13 9.48 12.99
N GLU A 197 2.76 10.73 13.22
CA GLU A 197 2.21 11.16 14.51
C GLU A 197 0.89 10.45 14.83
N ALA A 198 -0.01 10.34 13.87
CA ALA A 198 -1.33 9.74 14.04
C ALA A 198 -1.27 8.20 14.11
N PHE A 199 -0.68 7.56 13.11
CA PHE A 199 -0.66 6.10 12.99
C PHE A 199 0.46 5.42 13.79
N ARG A 200 1.45 6.18 14.29
CA ARG A 200 2.69 5.68 14.90
C ARG A 200 3.58 4.94 13.88
N PRO A 201 4.90 4.89 14.09
CA PRO A 201 5.84 4.27 13.14
C PRO A 201 5.52 2.83 12.77
N ASN A 202 4.97 2.06 13.71
CA ASN A 202 4.62 0.65 13.52
C ASN A 202 3.36 0.40 12.68
N ARG A 203 2.66 1.44 12.25
CA ARG A 203 1.51 1.37 11.34
C ARG A 203 1.67 2.26 10.10
N VAL A 204 2.88 2.78 9.87
CA VAL A 204 3.26 3.48 8.64
C VAL A 204 4.21 2.60 7.85
N MET A 205 4.02 2.49 6.54
CA MET A 205 4.86 1.66 5.66
C MET A 205 5.25 2.43 4.40
N TRP A 206 6.56 2.49 4.11
CA TRP A 206 7.02 3.03 2.85
C TRP A 206 6.66 2.13 1.67
N GLY A 207 6.37 2.74 0.50
CA GLY A 207 6.19 2.08 -0.77
C GLY A 207 6.53 3.01 -1.93
N SER A 208 7.27 2.52 -2.92
CA SER A 208 7.81 3.34 -4.01
C SER A 208 6.76 3.86 -4.99
N ASP A 209 5.70 3.09 -5.19
CA ASP A 209 4.78 3.21 -6.32
C ASP A 209 5.50 3.04 -7.67
N TYR A 210 6.45 2.09 -7.76
CA TYR A 210 7.09 1.72 -9.02
C TYR A 210 6.12 0.92 -9.91
N PRO A 211 6.06 1.12 -11.24
CA PRO A 211 6.83 2.04 -12.09
C PRO A 211 6.33 3.49 -12.15
N PRO A 212 5.11 3.88 -11.70
CA PRO A 212 4.64 5.28 -11.79
C PRO A 212 5.63 6.31 -11.23
N VAL A 213 6.34 5.99 -10.17
CA VAL A 213 7.38 6.85 -9.57
C VAL A 213 8.49 7.26 -10.55
N SER A 214 8.72 6.48 -11.61
CA SER A 214 9.75 6.78 -12.63
C SER A 214 9.45 8.07 -13.43
N SER A 215 8.19 8.51 -13.43
CA SER A 215 7.78 9.78 -14.02
C SER A 215 7.91 10.99 -13.07
N ARG A 216 8.30 10.75 -11.82
CA ARG A 216 8.49 11.75 -10.76
C ARG A 216 9.95 11.80 -10.34
N GLU A 217 10.27 11.38 -9.11
CA GLU A 217 11.64 11.38 -8.57
C GLU A 217 12.45 10.12 -8.90
N GLY A 218 11.80 9.08 -9.38
CA GLY A 218 12.42 7.77 -9.64
C GLY A 218 12.57 6.89 -8.40
N TYR A 219 12.80 5.58 -8.62
CA TYR A 219 12.81 4.57 -7.58
C TYR A 219 13.81 4.87 -6.45
N ALA A 220 15.06 5.14 -6.80
CA ALA A 220 16.11 5.38 -5.82
C ALA A 220 15.79 6.57 -4.90
N HIS A 221 15.37 7.70 -5.48
CA HIS A 221 15.08 8.90 -4.70
C HIS A 221 13.78 8.77 -3.88
N SER A 222 12.83 7.91 -4.31
CA SER A 222 11.62 7.64 -3.53
C SER A 222 11.90 6.92 -2.20
N LEU A 223 13.07 6.30 -2.07
CA LEU A 223 13.57 5.71 -0.83
C LEU A 223 14.57 6.63 -0.12
N GLU A 224 15.55 7.14 -0.85
CA GLU A 224 16.66 7.93 -0.31
C GLU A 224 16.15 9.20 0.40
N PHE A 225 15.25 9.93 -0.25
CA PHE A 225 14.72 11.18 0.32
C PHE A 225 13.96 10.95 1.64
N PRO A 226 12.97 10.06 1.76
CA PRO A 226 12.32 9.82 3.04
C PRO A 226 13.27 9.24 4.09
N MET A 227 14.24 8.41 3.73
CA MET A 227 15.26 7.95 4.68
C MET A 227 16.08 9.10 5.24
N GLN A 228 16.48 10.06 4.41
CA GLN A 228 17.18 11.28 4.83
C GLN A 228 16.25 12.20 5.64
N TYR A 229 15.03 12.43 5.17
CA TYR A 229 14.04 13.29 5.84
C TYR A 229 13.74 12.80 7.26
N PHE A 230 13.59 11.50 7.45
CA PHE A 230 13.35 10.86 8.74
C PHE A 230 14.62 10.50 9.52
N SER A 231 15.79 11.01 9.13
CA SER A 231 17.03 10.80 9.91
C SER A 231 16.96 11.34 11.34
N LYS A 232 16.03 12.26 11.60
CA LYS A 232 15.67 12.80 12.93
C LYS A 232 14.94 11.80 13.85
N LEU A 233 14.31 10.76 13.29
CA LEU A 233 13.63 9.73 14.06
C LEU A 233 14.64 8.72 14.64
N SER A 234 14.22 7.97 15.66
CA SER A 234 15.02 6.88 16.21
C SER A 234 15.29 5.80 15.14
N GLU A 235 16.37 5.04 15.33
CA GLU A 235 16.65 3.88 14.47
C GLU A 235 15.51 2.85 14.50
N GLU A 236 14.87 2.70 15.65
CA GLU A 236 13.73 1.81 15.82
C GLU A 236 12.52 2.27 15.01
N ASP A 237 12.15 3.55 15.08
CA ASP A 237 11.02 4.10 14.32
C ASP A 237 11.26 3.98 12.82
N ARG A 238 12.47 4.27 12.36
CA ARG A 238 12.85 4.08 10.96
C ARG A 238 12.78 2.62 10.53
N ALA A 239 13.22 1.69 11.41
CA ALA A 239 13.12 0.26 11.14
C ALA A 239 11.65 -0.21 11.03
N TRP A 240 10.73 0.40 11.78
CA TRP A 240 9.30 0.16 11.61
C TRP A 240 8.82 0.67 10.26
N ILE A 241 9.00 1.94 9.94
CA ILE A 241 8.49 2.59 8.73
C ILE A 241 8.99 1.89 7.45
N PHE A 242 10.28 1.58 7.39
CA PHE A 242 10.90 1.05 6.17
C PHE A 242 10.92 -0.49 6.07
N GLY A 243 10.50 -1.21 7.12
CA GLY A 243 10.56 -2.67 7.06
C GLY A 243 9.65 -3.42 8.00
N ARG A 244 9.78 -3.28 9.32
CA ARG A 244 9.11 -4.14 10.30
C ARG A 244 7.58 -4.12 10.20
N SER A 245 6.96 -2.93 10.00
CA SER A 245 5.53 -2.82 9.81
C SER A 245 5.05 -3.66 8.62
N ALA A 246 5.77 -3.56 7.50
CA ALA A 246 5.49 -4.33 6.30
C ALA A 246 5.67 -5.84 6.53
N GLN A 247 6.77 -6.25 7.17
CA GLN A 247 7.03 -7.67 7.47
C GLN A 247 5.93 -8.26 8.34
N THR A 248 5.49 -7.51 9.36
CA THR A 248 4.41 -7.96 10.26
C THR A 248 3.08 -8.07 9.52
N VAL A 249 2.72 -7.05 8.77
CA VAL A 249 1.42 -6.98 8.10
C VAL A 249 1.35 -7.95 6.91
N TRP A 250 2.35 -7.95 6.03
CA TRP A 250 2.34 -8.73 4.79
C TRP A 250 2.97 -10.14 4.95
N GLN A 251 3.23 -10.58 6.17
CA GLN A 251 3.77 -11.91 6.49
C GLN A 251 5.07 -12.21 5.74
N LEU A 252 5.91 -11.20 5.51
CA LEU A 252 7.21 -11.33 4.88
C LEU A 252 8.26 -11.79 5.91
N THR A 253 8.84 -12.95 5.69
CA THR A 253 9.80 -13.59 6.62
C THR A 253 11.26 -13.35 6.23
#